data_8604e3ebea6debb02119858df185a106
#
_entry.id   8604e3ebea6debb02119858df185a106
#
_cell.length_a   1.000
_cell.length_b   1.000
_cell.length_c   1.000
_cell.angle_alpha   90.00
_cell.angle_beta   90.00
_cell.angle_gamma   90.00
#
_symmetry.space_group_name_H-M   'P 1'
#
loop_
_entity.id
_entity.type
_entity.pdbx_description
1 polymer ?
#
loop_
_entity_poly.entity_id
_entity_poly.type
_entity_poly.pdbx_seq_one_letter_code
_entity_poly.pdbx_strand_id
1 'polypeptide(L)'
;MCQAGDGNSKTATVDTRLGDGDPGYTVEAEFVYPKLFDKRGALAAARTPDQVNPERRSSGSQFYIVTGKKYTAQQLAQMEQSRRNQQMQEIFNNLAASHRKDIMMWRREGNTAALDSLQAKLVDQTKAQVEKDGAFTFTSAQIEAYQTVGGTPHLDAQYTVFGEVVKGMDVVAKIEKSETGRNDRPVQDIRIIKMTVKN
;
A
#
# COMPACT_ATOMS: atom_id res chain seq x y z
N MET A 1 12.34 1.71 1.46
CA MET A 1 12.12 2.08 0.04
C MET A 1 12.98 3.26 -0.35
N CYS A 2 13.29 3.42 -1.64
CA CYS A 2 13.97 4.60 -2.15
C CYS A 2 12.97 5.41 -2.98
N GLN A 3 12.52 6.55 -2.46
CA GLN A 3 11.53 7.41 -3.14
C GLN A 3 12.26 8.57 -3.85
N ALA A 4 11.75 8.96 -5.01
CA ALA A 4 12.26 10.06 -5.81
C ALA A 4 11.12 10.71 -6.63
N GLY A 5 11.46 11.72 -7.46
CA GLY A 5 10.52 12.35 -8.38
C GLY A 5 9.76 13.56 -7.84
N ASP A 6 10.11 14.04 -6.63
CA ASP A 6 9.57 15.31 -6.12
C ASP A 6 10.14 16.48 -6.92
N GLY A 7 9.28 17.26 -7.60
CA GLY A 7 9.68 18.41 -8.40
C GLY A 7 10.40 19.51 -7.60
N ASN A 8 10.07 19.66 -6.30
CA ASN A 8 10.69 20.63 -5.41
C ASN A 8 12.15 20.29 -5.08
N SER A 9 12.56 19.03 -5.27
CA SER A 9 13.93 18.59 -5.01
C SER A 9 14.99 19.27 -5.89
N LYS A 10 14.61 19.86 -7.02
CA LYS A 10 15.51 20.54 -7.95
C LYS A 10 16.19 21.76 -7.31
N THR A 11 15.45 22.47 -6.47
CA THR A 11 15.89 23.73 -5.82
C THR A 11 15.88 23.63 -4.30
N ALA A 12 15.76 22.43 -3.76
CA ALA A 12 15.65 22.21 -2.32
C ALA A 12 16.94 22.58 -1.59
N THR A 13 16.79 23.33 -0.49
CA THR A 13 17.81 23.53 0.53
C THR A 13 17.76 22.42 1.57
N VAL A 14 18.70 22.40 2.50
CA VAL A 14 18.74 21.39 3.59
C VAL A 14 17.46 21.39 4.43
N ASP A 15 16.82 22.53 4.59
CA ASP A 15 15.60 22.70 5.40
C ASP A 15 14.31 22.46 4.60
N THR A 16 14.39 22.27 3.28
CA THR A 16 13.22 22.05 2.44
C THR A 16 12.64 20.67 2.72
N ARG A 17 11.36 20.62 3.13
CA ARG A 17 10.62 19.36 3.20
C ARG A 17 10.34 18.86 1.79
N LEU A 18 10.67 17.59 1.53
CA LEU A 18 10.39 16.89 0.29
C LEU A 18 9.32 15.81 0.52
N GLY A 19 8.69 15.39 -0.57
CA GLY A 19 7.62 14.39 -0.59
C GLY A 19 6.24 14.97 -0.94
N ASP A 20 6.09 16.29 -0.86
CA ASP A 20 4.82 16.99 -1.13
C ASP A 20 4.80 17.68 -2.52
N GLY A 21 5.90 17.64 -3.27
CA GLY A 21 5.99 18.27 -4.60
C GLY A 21 5.16 17.55 -5.64
N ASP A 22 4.27 18.29 -6.29
CA ASP A 22 3.31 17.78 -7.28
C ASP A 22 3.53 18.45 -8.64
N PRO A 23 3.50 17.71 -9.77
CA PRO A 23 3.63 18.29 -11.11
C PRO A 23 2.32 18.96 -11.60
N GLY A 24 1.28 19.04 -10.78
CA GLY A 24 -0.03 19.60 -11.12
C GLY A 24 -1.02 18.59 -11.71
N TYR A 25 -0.68 17.30 -11.73
CA TYR A 25 -1.59 16.24 -12.20
C TYR A 25 -1.32 14.92 -11.48
N THR A 26 -2.35 14.08 -11.47
CA THR A 26 -2.28 12.70 -10.99
C THR A 26 -2.65 11.72 -12.09
N VAL A 27 -2.23 10.46 -11.95
CA VAL A 27 -2.52 9.36 -12.88
C VAL A 27 -3.50 8.40 -12.21
N GLU A 28 -4.39 7.78 -12.97
CA GLU A 28 -5.30 6.77 -12.45
C GLU A 28 -4.53 5.58 -11.86
N ALA A 29 -5.10 4.99 -10.82
CA ALA A 29 -4.50 3.81 -10.19
C ALA A 29 -4.72 2.57 -11.06
N GLU A 30 -3.67 1.79 -11.27
CA GLU A 30 -3.68 0.54 -12.04
C GLU A 30 -3.16 -0.61 -11.17
N PHE A 31 -4.02 -1.19 -10.34
CA PHE A 31 -3.64 -2.32 -9.47
C PHE A 31 -3.76 -3.64 -10.21
N VAL A 32 -2.69 -4.10 -10.83
CA VAL A 32 -2.62 -5.38 -11.56
C VAL A 32 -2.23 -6.52 -10.62
N TYR A 33 -2.81 -6.50 -9.43
CA TYR A 33 -2.58 -7.53 -8.41
C TYR A 33 -3.36 -8.81 -8.72
N PRO A 34 -2.84 -10.03 -8.43
CA PRO A 34 -1.55 -10.33 -7.80
C PRO A 34 -0.37 -10.48 -8.78
N LYS A 35 -0.53 -10.17 -10.06
CA LYS A 35 0.53 -10.31 -11.08
C LYS A 35 1.69 -9.35 -10.83
N LEU A 36 1.39 -8.09 -10.49
CA LEU A 36 2.36 -7.07 -10.11
C LEU A 36 2.19 -6.78 -8.62
N PHE A 37 3.27 -6.88 -7.87
CA PHE A 37 3.27 -6.75 -6.42
C PHE A 37 4.61 -6.16 -5.91
N ASP A 38 4.63 -5.71 -4.66
CA ASP A 38 5.73 -4.95 -4.08
C ASP A 38 6.93 -5.83 -3.65
N LYS A 39 7.43 -6.71 -4.53
CA LYS A 39 8.69 -7.44 -4.31
C LYS A 39 9.89 -6.48 -4.34
N ARG A 40 11.00 -6.86 -3.73
CA ARG A 40 12.25 -6.08 -3.79
C ARG A 40 12.65 -5.82 -5.23
N GLY A 41 12.89 -4.56 -5.57
CA GLY A 41 13.19 -4.08 -6.92
C GLY A 41 11.97 -3.66 -7.72
N ALA A 42 10.74 -3.86 -7.23
CA ALA A 42 9.57 -3.31 -7.89
C ALA A 42 9.64 -1.77 -7.91
N LEU A 43 9.17 -1.18 -9.01
CA LEU A 43 9.04 0.25 -9.21
C LEU A 43 7.56 0.61 -9.15
N ALA A 44 7.19 1.43 -8.16
CA ALA A 44 5.81 1.79 -7.92
C ALA A 44 5.62 3.31 -7.82
N ALA A 45 4.44 3.78 -8.24
CA ALA A 45 4.08 5.18 -8.14
C ALA A 45 3.72 5.54 -6.69
N ALA A 46 4.26 6.66 -6.21
CA ALA A 46 3.85 7.21 -4.92
C ALA A 46 2.45 7.83 -5.02
N ARG A 47 1.78 8.01 -3.89
CA ARG A 47 0.49 8.70 -3.80
C ARG A 47 0.24 9.28 -2.41
N THR A 48 -0.69 10.20 -2.33
CA THR A 48 -1.18 10.72 -1.05
C THR A 48 -2.10 9.70 -0.34
N PRO A 49 -2.29 9.83 1.00
CA PRO A 49 -3.12 8.92 1.79
C PRO A 49 -4.60 8.91 1.36
N ASP A 50 -5.30 7.80 1.61
CA ASP A 50 -6.70 7.57 1.23
C ASP A 50 -7.67 8.66 1.75
N GLN A 51 -7.36 9.31 2.89
CA GLN A 51 -8.19 10.37 3.47
C GLN A 51 -8.33 11.60 2.55
N VAL A 52 -7.31 11.89 1.75
CA VAL A 52 -7.27 13.02 0.80
C VAL A 52 -7.29 12.56 -0.66
N ASN A 53 -7.18 11.26 -0.89
CA ASN A 53 -7.13 10.64 -2.21
C ASN A 53 -7.87 9.29 -2.20
N PRO A 54 -9.20 9.30 -2.02
CA PRO A 54 -9.99 8.06 -1.92
C PRO A 54 -9.97 7.23 -3.20
N GLU A 55 -9.71 7.84 -4.35
CA GLU A 55 -9.53 7.16 -5.64
C GLU A 55 -8.15 6.51 -5.79
N ARG A 56 -7.25 6.71 -4.81
CA ARG A 56 -5.87 6.19 -4.81
C ARG A 56 -5.05 6.56 -6.03
N ARG A 57 -5.35 7.70 -6.64
CA ARG A 57 -4.63 8.18 -7.82
C ARG A 57 -3.15 8.33 -7.53
N SER A 58 -2.32 7.92 -8.48
CA SER A 58 -0.87 7.99 -8.40
C SER A 58 -0.36 9.40 -8.63
N SER A 59 0.75 9.76 -8.00
CA SER A 59 1.49 11.00 -8.33
C SER A 59 1.93 10.98 -9.79
N GLY A 60 1.87 12.15 -10.44
CA GLY A 60 2.34 12.30 -11.82
C GLY A 60 3.87 12.28 -11.97
N SER A 61 4.64 12.33 -10.88
CA SER A 61 6.11 12.34 -10.94
C SER A 61 6.81 11.53 -9.86
N GLN A 62 6.21 11.36 -8.69
CA GLN A 62 6.87 10.68 -7.58
C GLN A 62 6.69 9.16 -7.69
N PHE A 63 7.78 8.45 -7.47
CA PHE A 63 7.85 7.00 -7.50
C PHE A 63 8.79 6.48 -6.42
N TYR A 64 8.71 5.20 -6.15
CA TYR A 64 9.65 4.54 -5.25
C TYR A 64 10.09 3.19 -5.79
N ILE A 65 11.33 2.80 -5.39
CA ILE A 65 11.84 1.45 -5.60
C ILE A 65 11.69 0.71 -4.29
N VAL A 66 11.06 -0.46 -4.35
CA VAL A 66 10.89 -1.33 -3.18
C VAL A 66 12.23 -1.91 -2.77
N THR A 67 12.62 -1.69 -1.52
CA THR A 67 13.80 -2.33 -0.93
C THR A 67 13.40 -3.47 -0.01
N GLY A 68 12.66 -3.24 1.04
CA GLY A 68 12.06 -4.26 1.92
C GLY A 68 13.00 -5.37 2.41
N LYS A 69 12.51 -6.16 3.35
CA LYS A 69 13.23 -7.30 3.94
C LYS A 69 12.68 -8.64 3.42
N LYS A 70 13.43 -9.72 3.69
CA LYS A 70 12.93 -11.08 3.52
C LYS A 70 12.04 -11.48 4.68
N TYR A 71 11.07 -12.34 4.42
CA TYR A 71 10.10 -12.84 5.39
C TYR A 71 10.22 -14.35 5.53
N THR A 72 9.98 -14.86 6.73
CA THR A 72 9.80 -16.30 6.94
C THR A 72 8.38 -16.74 6.54
N ALA A 73 8.20 -18.04 6.28
CA ALA A 73 6.86 -18.59 6.01
C ALA A 73 5.86 -18.26 7.13
N GLN A 74 6.29 -18.32 8.39
CA GLN A 74 5.46 -17.98 9.54
C GLN A 74 5.03 -16.51 9.53
N GLN A 75 5.94 -15.59 9.20
CA GLN A 75 5.62 -14.16 9.11
C GLN A 75 4.62 -13.88 7.98
N LEU A 76 4.78 -14.51 6.83
CA LEU A 76 3.83 -14.37 5.72
C LEU A 76 2.45 -14.94 6.08
N ALA A 77 2.39 -16.10 6.76
CA ALA A 77 1.13 -16.66 7.23
C ALA A 77 0.42 -15.75 8.24
N GLN A 78 1.16 -15.09 9.15
CA GLN A 78 0.60 -14.10 10.05
C GLN A 78 0.07 -12.86 9.31
N MET A 79 0.80 -12.38 8.32
CA MET A 79 0.34 -11.26 7.48
C MET A 79 -0.90 -11.61 6.67
N GLU A 80 -0.96 -12.82 6.12
CA GLU A 80 -2.13 -13.34 5.42
C GLU A 80 -3.35 -13.37 6.34
N GLN A 81 -3.20 -13.90 7.56
CA GLN A 81 -4.28 -13.91 8.54
C GLN A 81 -4.72 -12.48 8.91
N SER A 82 -3.78 -11.55 9.09
CA SER A 82 -4.10 -10.14 9.37
C SER A 82 -4.89 -9.49 8.23
N ARG A 83 -4.50 -9.77 6.98
CA ARG A 83 -5.21 -9.28 5.79
C ARG A 83 -6.62 -9.87 5.66
N ARG A 84 -6.79 -11.15 5.97
CA ARG A 84 -8.13 -11.78 6.03
C ARG A 84 -9.03 -11.12 7.07
N ASN A 85 -8.48 -10.84 8.25
CA ASN A 85 -9.23 -10.15 9.30
C ASN A 85 -9.61 -8.72 8.86
N GLN A 86 -8.70 -8.01 8.21
CA GLN A 86 -8.98 -6.68 7.65
C GLN A 86 -10.06 -6.75 6.57
N GLN A 87 -9.99 -7.69 5.63
CA GLN A 87 -11.00 -7.91 4.60
C GLN A 87 -12.39 -8.15 5.23
N MET A 88 -12.47 -9.03 6.23
CA MET A 88 -13.71 -9.29 6.95
C MET A 88 -14.25 -8.02 7.63
N GLN A 89 -13.37 -7.24 8.27
CA GLN A 89 -13.77 -6.01 8.95
C GLN A 89 -14.26 -4.94 7.97
N GLU A 90 -13.63 -4.78 6.83
CA GLU A 90 -14.04 -3.85 5.78
C GLU A 90 -15.42 -4.22 5.21
N ILE A 91 -15.65 -5.50 4.90
CA ILE A 91 -16.96 -6.00 4.43
C ILE A 91 -18.03 -5.74 5.49
N PHE A 92 -17.75 -6.12 6.75
CA PHE A 92 -18.67 -5.90 7.86
C PHE A 92 -19.03 -4.42 8.02
N ASN A 93 -18.04 -3.53 8.00
CA ASN A 93 -18.26 -2.09 8.14
C ASN A 93 -19.09 -1.52 6.98
N ASN A 94 -18.85 -1.98 5.76
CA ASN A 94 -19.62 -1.56 4.59
C ASN A 94 -21.08 -2.02 4.68
N LEU A 95 -21.31 -3.25 5.11
CA LEU A 95 -22.66 -3.77 5.37
C LEU A 95 -23.36 -3.01 6.50
N ALA A 96 -22.65 -2.75 7.61
CA ALA A 96 -23.18 -2.01 8.76
C ALA A 96 -23.52 -0.55 8.41
N ALA A 97 -22.80 0.05 7.46
CA ALA A 97 -23.05 1.43 7.04
C ALA A 97 -24.47 1.64 6.50
N SER A 98 -25.05 0.65 5.81
CA SER A 98 -26.44 0.68 5.31
C SER A 98 -27.49 0.67 6.43
N HIS A 99 -27.13 0.17 7.62
CA HIS A 99 -28.00 0.07 8.80
C HIS A 99 -27.73 1.16 9.86
N ARG A 100 -26.96 2.20 9.50
CA ARG A 100 -26.52 3.22 10.46
C ARG A 100 -27.68 3.90 11.21
N LYS A 101 -28.79 4.16 10.52
CA LYS A 101 -29.97 4.80 11.13
C LYS A 101 -30.61 3.90 12.19
N ASP A 102 -30.82 2.62 11.86
CA ASP A 102 -31.41 1.64 12.75
C ASP A 102 -30.53 1.39 13.97
N ILE A 103 -29.23 1.25 13.76
CA ILE A 103 -28.25 1.10 14.83
C ILE A 103 -28.30 2.28 15.80
N MET A 104 -28.36 3.52 15.28
CA MET A 104 -28.44 4.72 16.13
C MET A 104 -29.77 4.78 16.91
N MET A 105 -30.89 4.42 16.28
CA MET A 105 -32.20 4.36 16.90
C MET A 105 -32.22 3.34 18.02
N TRP A 106 -31.87 2.09 17.76
CA TRP A 106 -31.85 1.00 18.74
C TRP A 106 -30.89 1.24 19.90
N ARG A 107 -29.74 1.88 19.65
CA ARG A 107 -28.85 2.31 20.76
C ARG A 107 -29.50 3.32 21.66
N ARG A 108 -30.24 4.29 21.12
CA ARG A 108 -30.97 5.31 21.90
C ARG A 108 -32.11 4.69 22.71
N GLU A 109 -32.80 3.70 22.16
CA GLU A 109 -33.92 2.99 22.78
C GLU A 109 -33.42 1.88 23.77
N GLY A 110 -32.14 1.58 23.83
CA GLY A 110 -31.62 0.47 24.62
C GLY A 110 -32.03 -0.90 24.09
N ASN A 111 -32.42 -1.01 22.82
CA ASN A 111 -32.86 -2.27 22.19
C ASN A 111 -31.64 -3.15 21.81
N THR A 112 -31.08 -3.82 22.82
CA THR A 112 -29.92 -4.71 22.64
C THR A 112 -30.26 -5.92 21.79
N ALA A 113 -31.47 -6.48 21.92
CA ALA A 113 -31.92 -7.65 21.16
C ALA A 113 -31.89 -7.39 19.65
N ALA A 114 -32.36 -6.21 19.20
CA ALA A 114 -32.30 -5.82 17.79
C ALA A 114 -30.86 -5.62 17.30
N LEU A 115 -29.99 -5.02 18.13
CA LEU A 115 -28.58 -4.85 17.82
C LEU A 115 -27.85 -6.19 17.67
N ASP A 116 -28.08 -7.13 18.60
CA ASP A 116 -27.48 -8.47 18.56
C ASP A 116 -27.95 -9.27 17.34
N SER A 117 -29.24 -9.19 17.04
CA SER A 117 -29.81 -9.83 15.84
C SER A 117 -29.21 -9.28 14.55
N LEU A 118 -29.07 -7.95 14.44
CA LEU A 118 -28.42 -7.33 13.29
C LEU A 118 -26.94 -7.75 13.21
N GLN A 119 -26.20 -7.73 14.33
CA GLN A 119 -24.80 -8.14 14.35
C GLN A 119 -24.63 -9.57 13.86
N ALA A 120 -25.45 -10.52 14.33
CA ALA A 120 -25.39 -11.91 13.86
C ALA A 120 -25.63 -11.99 12.35
N LYS A 121 -26.65 -11.31 11.83
CA LYS A 121 -26.95 -11.24 10.40
C LYS A 121 -25.76 -10.67 9.60
N LEU A 122 -25.15 -9.58 10.06
CA LEU A 122 -24.02 -8.96 9.37
C LEU A 122 -22.77 -9.86 9.37
N VAL A 123 -22.54 -10.61 10.46
CA VAL A 123 -21.46 -11.60 10.53
C VAL A 123 -21.67 -12.70 9.48
N ASP A 124 -22.89 -13.24 9.35
CA ASP A 124 -23.18 -14.29 8.37
C ASP A 124 -23.07 -13.75 6.93
N GLN A 125 -23.57 -12.55 6.67
CA GLN A 125 -23.40 -11.89 5.37
C GLN A 125 -21.92 -11.63 5.03
N THR A 126 -21.13 -11.23 6.02
CA THR A 126 -19.68 -11.04 5.84
C THR A 126 -18.99 -12.34 5.45
N LYS A 127 -19.30 -13.44 6.14
CA LYS A 127 -18.75 -14.77 5.80
C LYS A 127 -19.13 -15.19 4.38
N ALA A 128 -20.41 -15.07 4.04
CA ALA A 128 -20.91 -15.41 2.70
C ALA A 128 -20.23 -14.56 1.60
N GLN A 129 -19.98 -13.27 1.87
CA GLN A 129 -19.29 -12.40 0.94
C GLN A 129 -17.82 -12.81 0.76
N VAL A 130 -17.12 -13.15 1.87
CA VAL A 130 -15.74 -13.65 1.80
C VAL A 130 -15.66 -14.98 1.06
N GLU A 131 -16.62 -15.89 1.24
CA GLU A 131 -16.69 -17.14 0.48
C GLU A 131 -16.87 -16.90 -1.01
N LYS A 132 -17.69 -15.93 -1.37
CA LYS A 132 -17.97 -15.55 -2.77
C LYS A 132 -16.75 -14.88 -3.43
N ASP A 133 -16.13 -13.93 -2.76
CA ASP A 133 -15.05 -13.11 -3.31
C ASP A 133 -13.67 -13.79 -3.20
N GLY A 134 -13.57 -14.81 -2.35
CA GLY A 134 -12.33 -15.48 -1.96
C GLY A 134 -11.64 -14.77 -0.78
N ALA A 135 -11.17 -15.57 0.18
CA ALA A 135 -10.33 -15.05 1.26
C ALA A 135 -8.95 -14.67 0.73
N PHE A 136 -8.39 -13.58 1.24
CA PHE A 136 -7.05 -13.16 0.88
C PHE A 136 -6.02 -14.29 1.08
N THR A 137 -5.21 -14.57 0.06
CA THR A 137 -4.06 -15.48 0.12
C THR A 137 -2.92 -14.93 -0.72
N PHE A 138 -1.68 -15.13 -0.27
CA PHE A 138 -0.53 -14.92 -1.13
C PHE A 138 -0.43 -16.04 -2.16
N THR A 139 -0.11 -15.69 -3.39
CA THR A 139 0.23 -16.67 -4.43
C THR A 139 1.59 -17.33 -4.13
N SER A 140 1.85 -18.49 -4.71
CA SER A 140 3.16 -19.15 -4.58
C SER A 140 4.32 -18.25 -5.05
N ALA A 141 4.11 -17.49 -6.12
CA ALA A 141 5.10 -16.55 -6.62
C ALA A 141 5.40 -15.40 -5.64
N GLN A 142 4.39 -14.88 -4.95
CA GLN A 142 4.58 -13.87 -3.90
C GLN A 142 5.32 -14.45 -2.70
N ILE A 143 4.93 -15.64 -2.23
CA ILE A 143 5.60 -16.32 -1.12
C ILE A 143 7.08 -16.54 -1.45
N GLU A 144 7.38 -17.09 -2.62
CA GLU A 144 8.75 -17.31 -3.08
C GLU A 144 9.54 -15.99 -3.14
N ALA A 145 8.99 -14.95 -3.75
CA ALA A 145 9.66 -13.66 -3.87
C ALA A 145 9.94 -13.03 -2.49
N TYR A 146 8.94 -13.02 -1.60
CA TYR A 146 9.12 -12.43 -0.27
C TYR A 146 10.09 -13.21 0.62
N GLN A 147 10.22 -14.52 0.43
CA GLN A 147 11.19 -15.33 1.15
C GLN A 147 12.60 -15.21 0.58
N THR A 148 12.75 -15.07 -0.74
CA THR A 148 14.07 -15.13 -1.42
C THR A 148 14.68 -13.74 -1.63
N VAL A 149 13.95 -12.82 -2.23
CA VAL A 149 14.45 -11.45 -2.51
C VAL A 149 13.95 -10.41 -1.52
N GLY A 150 12.77 -10.62 -0.92
CA GLY A 150 12.14 -9.69 0.00
C GLY A 150 11.15 -8.74 -0.67
N GLY A 151 10.70 -7.75 0.08
CA GLY A 151 9.76 -6.76 -0.40
C GLY A 151 8.93 -6.11 0.70
N THR A 152 7.77 -5.56 0.33
CA THR A 152 6.86 -4.85 1.24
C THR A 152 5.42 -5.35 1.06
N PRO A 153 5.10 -6.61 1.47
CA PRO A 153 3.79 -7.23 1.21
C PRO A 153 2.60 -6.44 1.76
N HIS A 154 2.82 -5.55 2.74
CA HIS A 154 1.78 -4.68 3.29
C HIS A 154 1.33 -3.57 2.32
N LEU A 155 2.10 -3.30 1.25
CA LEU A 155 1.77 -2.31 0.23
C LEU A 155 1.06 -2.93 -0.99
N ASP A 156 1.02 -4.26 -1.09
CA ASP A 156 0.36 -4.98 -2.19
C ASP A 156 -1.09 -4.52 -2.40
N ALA A 157 -1.45 -4.32 -3.66
CA ALA A 157 -2.76 -3.83 -4.09
C ALA A 157 -3.14 -2.42 -3.57
N GLN A 158 -2.17 -1.65 -3.08
CA GLN A 158 -2.39 -0.28 -2.61
C GLN A 158 -1.69 0.78 -3.46
N TYR A 159 -0.70 0.37 -4.26
CA TYR A 159 0.08 1.23 -5.13
C TYR A 159 0.17 0.63 -6.53
N THR A 160 0.28 1.49 -7.54
CA THR A 160 0.49 1.06 -8.92
C THR A 160 1.95 0.65 -9.11
N VAL A 161 2.19 -0.66 -9.24
CA VAL A 161 3.49 -1.21 -9.64
C VAL A 161 3.54 -1.20 -11.16
N PHE A 162 4.47 -0.44 -11.75
CA PHE A 162 4.55 -0.25 -13.20
C PHE A 162 5.88 -0.69 -13.83
N GLY A 163 6.80 -1.19 -13.01
CA GLY A 163 8.10 -1.67 -13.51
C GLY A 163 8.90 -2.41 -12.45
N GLU A 164 10.09 -2.82 -12.83
CA GLU A 164 11.06 -3.41 -11.90
C GLU A 164 12.51 -3.08 -12.30
N VAL A 165 13.40 -3.09 -11.33
CA VAL A 165 14.84 -2.91 -11.54
C VAL A 165 15.42 -4.21 -12.09
N VAL A 166 15.80 -4.21 -13.36
CA VAL A 166 16.43 -5.38 -14.02
C VAL A 166 17.94 -5.43 -13.84
N LYS A 167 18.60 -4.29 -13.52
CA LYS A 167 20.04 -4.19 -13.28
C LYS A 167 20.34 -3.01 -12.37
N GLY A 168 21.32 -3.16 -11.47
CA GLY A 168 21.77 -2.08 -10.58
C GLY A 168 21.12 -2.11 -9.19
N MET A 169 20.60 -3.24 -8.73
CA MET A 169 20.10 -3.37 -7.35
C MET A 169 21.15 -3.16 -6.27
N ASP A 170 22.45 -3.32 -6.59
CA ASP A 170 23.56 -2.96 -5.73
C ASP A 170 23.65 -1.44 -5.52
N VAL A 171 23.31 -0.63 -6.55
CA VAL A 171 23.21 0.83 -6.43
C VAL A 171 22.04 1.21 -5.54
N VAL A 172 20.86 0.60 -5.75
CA VAL A 172 19.69 0.80 -4.90
C VAL A 172 20.02 0.46 -3.44
N ALA A 173 20.76 -0.63 -3.20
CA ALA A 173 21.18 -1.02 -1.85
C ALA A 173 22.18 -0.02 -1.21
N LYS A 174 23.00 0.66 -2.00
CA LYS A 174 23.84 1.75 -1.51
C LYS A 174 23.01 2.98 -1.11
N ILE A 175 22.01 3.33 -1.92
CA ILE A 175 21.08 4.42 -1.61
C ILE A 175 20.31 4.11 -0.33
N GLU A 176 19.79 2.88 -0.19
CA GLU A 176 19.04 2.44 1.00
C GLU A 176 19.85 2.56 2.30
N LYS A 177 21.17 2.39 2.23
CA LYS A 177 22.08 2.46 3.38
C LYS A 177 22.60 3.86 3.67
N SER A 178 22.23 4.86 2.87
CA SER A 178 22.67 6.23 3.11
C SER A 178 22.15 6.72 4.45
N GLU A 179 22.98 7.47 5.16
CA GLU A 179 22.56 8.14 6.37
C GLU A 179 21.43 9.11 6.06
N THR A 180 20.35 9.06 6.84
CA THR A 180 19.19 9.91 6.66
C THR A 180 18.99 10.82 7.87
N GLY A 181 18.53 12.02 7.60
CA GLY A 181 18.14 13.00 8.60
C GLY A 181 16.61 13.04 8.78
N ARG A 182 16.10 14.25 8.96
CA ARG A 182 14.67 14.49 9.16
C ARG A 182 13.85 14.03 7.94
N ASN A 183 12.72 13.38 8.18
CA ASN A 183 11.81 12.85 7.15
C ASN A 183 12.48 11.87 6.18
N ASP A 184 13.41 11.06 6.67
CA ASP A 184 14.15 10.05 5.88
C ASP A 184 14.91 10.61 4.65
N ARG A 185 15.14 11.94 4.63
CA ARG A 185 15.94 12.55 3.59
C ARG A 185 17.42 12.19 3.80
N PRO A 186 18.15 11.73 2.75
CA PRO A 186 19.59 11.52 2.86
C PRO A 186 20.31 12.79 3.33
N VAL A 187 21.24 12.65 4.29
CA VAL A 187 22.07 13.76 4.79
C VAL A 187 22.91 14.37 3.65
N GLN A 188 23.39 13.52 2.76
CA GLN A 188 24.02 13.93 1.51
C GLN A 188 23.03 13.70 0.36
N ASP A 189 22.69 14.74 -0.37
CA ASP A 189 21.76 14.66 -1.48
C ASP A 189 22.21 13.64 -2.53
N ILE A 190 21.29 12.74 -2.88
CA ILE A 190 21.46 11.78 -3.96
C ILE A 190 20.62 12.27 -5.13
N ARG A 191 21.27 12.53 -6.27
CA ARG A 191 20.62 13.18 -7.42
C ARG A 191 20.53 12.25 -8.63
N ILE A 192 19.36 12.20 -9.25
CA ILE A 192 19.18 11.61 -10.58
C ILE A 192 19.72 12.62 -11.60
N ILE A 193 20.86 12.29 -12.21
CA ILE A 193 21.53 13.19 -13.18
C ILE A 193 20.80 13.12 -14.54
N LYS A 194 20.39 11.92 -14.95
CA LYS A 194 19.75 11.68 -16.24
C LYS A 194 18.83 10.47 -16.21
N MET A 195 17.67 10.58 -16.81
CA MET A 195 16.78 9.47 -17.14
C MET A 195 16.61 9.43 -18.65
N THR A 196 16.60 8.24 -19.24
CA THR A 196 16.41 8.04 -20.66
C THR A 196 15.43 6.89 -20.87
N VAL A 197 14.38 7.13 -21.63
CA VAL A 197 13.49 6.08 -22.13
C VAL A 197 14.14 5.46 -23.37
N LYS A 198 14.23 4.14 -23.42
CA LYS A 198 14.65 3.40 -24.61
C LYS A 198 13.39 2.72 -25.18
N ASN A 199 13.10 3.02 -26.40
CA ASN A 199 12.06 2.34 -27.17
C ASN A 199 12.61 1.02 -27.72
#